data_ca31f96ff7ac89853c8a16f689cd2d05
#
_entry.id   ca31f96ff7ac89853c8a16f689cd2d05
#
_cell.length_a   1.000
_cell.length_b   1.000
_cell.length_c   1.000
_cell.angle_alpha   90.00
_cell.angle_beta   90.00
_cell.angle_gamma   90.00
#
_symmetry.space_group_name_H-M   'P 1'
#
loop_
_entity.id
_entity.type
_entity.pdbx_description
1 polymer ?
#
loop_
_entity_poly.entity_id
_entity_poly.type
_entity_poly.pdbx_seq_one_letter_code
_entity_poly.pdbx_strand_id
1 'polypeptide(L)'
;MNGKMFQIFNIPQGIYDVVIDVAELATNGGGRKKAGLFISKGGEEQTPNMDASGNWTENTNLLKSVDFYKLGETYNENYKDRRFVIENLTIDYEGETTLGFAVHFDSNRALKISSIKVLLK
;
A
#
# COMPACT_ATOMS: atom_id res chain seq x y z
N MET A 1 7.97 8.68 -12.15
CA MET A 1 8.01 9.00 -10.71
C MET A 1 7.95 7.72 -9.90
N ASN A 2 8.85 7.55 -8.99
CA ASN A 2 8.82 6.44 -8.04
C ASN A 2 9.17 6.96 -6.65
N GLY A 3 8.64 6.30 -5.65
CA GLY A 3 8.86 6.74 -4.30
C GLY A 3 8.08 5.93 -3.29
N LYS A 4 8.30 6.26 -2.04
CA LYS A 4 7.73 5.57 -0.90
C LYS A 4 7.42 6.58 0.19
N MET A 5 6.24 6.47 0.81
CA MET A 5 5.83 7.27 1.95
C MET A 5 5.32 6.31 3.03
N PHE A 6 5.73 6.51 4.27
CA PHE A 6 5.35 5.59 5.35
C PHE A 6 5.27 6.28 6.69
N GLN A 7 4.59 5.63 7.63
CA GLN A 7 4.57 6.01 9.05
C GLN A 7 4.81 4.77 9.90
N ILE A 8 5.43 4.97 11.03
CA ILE A 8 5.78 3.91 11.98
C ILE A 8 4.85 4.00 13.17
N PHE A 9 4.28 2.86 13.53
CA PHE A 9 3.32 2.76 14.63
C PHE A 9 3.72 1.66 15.61
N ASN A 10 3.26 1.79 16.84
CA ASN A 10 3.25 0.69 17.81
C ASN A 10 1.82 0.19 17.91
N ILE A 11 1.52 -0.87 17.17
CA ILE A 11 0.19 -1.45 17.14
C ILE A 11 0.14 -2.59 18.17
N PRO A 12 -0.81 -2.59 19.12
CA PRO A 12 -0.93 -3.68 20.07
C PRO A 12 -1.15 -5.03 19.42
N GLN A 13 -0.73 -6.08 20.07
CA GLN A 13 -0.94 -7.42 19.56
C GLN A 13 -2.43 -7.71 19.38
N GLY A 14 -2.77 -8.34 18.28
CA GLY A 14 -4.17 -8.63 17.94
C GLY A 14 -4.33 -8.94 16.47
N ILE A 15 -5.57 -9.10 16.07
CA ILE A 15 -5.96 -9.32 14.67
C ILE A 15 -6.77 -8.10 14.22
N TYR A 16 -6.41 -7.56 13.06
CA TYR A 16 -6.98 -6.31 12.57
C TYR A 16 -7.44 -6.45 11.13
N ASP A 17 -8.44 -5.66 10.76
CA ASP A 17 -8.73 -5.35 9.37
C ASP A 17 -8.21 -3.95 9.05
N VAL A 18 -7.66 -3.77 7.86
CA VAL A 18 -7.16 -2.46 7.41
C VAL A 18 -8.02 -2.03 6.23
N VAL A 19 -8.64 -0.88 6.35
CA VAL A 19 -9.52 -0.31 5.32
C VAL A 19 -8.85 0.91 4.73
N ILE A 20 -8.62 0.89 3.44
CA ILE A 20 -7.96 1.97 2.71
C ILE A 20 -8.96 2.58 1.73
N ASP A 21 -9.25 3.85 1.91
CA ASP A 21 -10.09 4.60 0.98
C ASP A 21 -9.20 5.44 0.07
N VAL A 22 -9.19 5.08 -1.21
CA VAL A 22 -8.42 5.77 -2.24
C VAL A 22 -9.33 6.76 -2.94
N ALA A 23 -9.03 8.05 -2.77
CA ALA A 23 -9.83 9.11 -3.38
C ALA A 23 -9.60 9.20 -4.88
N GLU A 24 -8.34 9.06 -5.31
CA GLU A 24 -8.00 9.13 -6.72
C GLU A 24 -6.76 8.30 -7.02
N LEU A 25 -6.80 7.57 -8.12
CA LEU A 25 -5.69 6.79 -8.63
C LEU A 25 -5.63 6.98 -10.14
N ALA A 26 -4.49 7.47 -10.64
CA ALA A 26 -4.31 7.71 -12.07
C ALA A 26 -4.36 6.41 -12.86
N THR A 27 -5.24 6.31 -13.85
CA THR A 27 -5.42 5.11 -14.67
C THR A 27 -5.30 5.36 -16.15
N ASN A 28 -5.45 6.60 -16.60
CA ASN A 28 -5.37 6.95 -18.00
C ASN A 28 -3.98 7.47 -18.38
N GLY A 29 -3.75 7.64 -19.66
CA GLY A 29 -2.47 8.05 -20.21
C GLY A 29 -1.52 6.88 -20.42
N GLY A 30 -0.43 7.12 -21.13
CA GLY A 30 0.58 6.11 -21.39
C GLY A 30 1.55 5.92 -20.23
N GLY A 31 2.38 4.90 -20.35
CA GLY A 31 3.43 4.63 -19.39
C GLY A 31 3.00 3.71 -18.25
N ARG A 32 3.99 3.35 -17.45
CA ARG A 32 3.83 2.41 -16.35
C ARG A 32 3.16 3.06 -15.17
N LYS A 33 2.23 2.30 -14.56
CA LYS A 33 1.52 2.75 -13.37
C LYS A 33 1.46 1.58 -12.38
N LYS A 34 2.22 1.69 -11.31
CA LYS A 34 2.21 0.71 -10.23
C LYS A 34 2.12 1.45 -8.90
N ALA A 35 1.24 1.01 -8.04
CA ALA A 35 1.07 1.58 -6.72
C ALA A 35 0.46 0.56 -5.78
N GLY A 36 0.84 0.62 -4.52
CA GLY A 36 0.29 -0.27 -3.52
C GLY A 36 0.55 0.21 -2.11
N LEU A 37 -0.11 -0.47 -1.17
CA LEU A 37 0.11 -0.29 0.25
C LEU A 37 0.87 -1.49 0.79
N PHE A 38 1.80 -1.24 1.69
CA PHE A 38 2.51 -2.29 2.42
C PHE A 38 2.35 -2.12 3.93
N ILE A 39 2.41 -3.24 4.63
CA ILE A 39 2.46 -3.27 6.09
C ILE A 39 3.61 -4.21 6.46
N SER A 40 4.60 -3.69 7.15
CA SER A 40 5.83 -4.42 7.48
C SER A 40 6.07 -4.43 8.98
N LYS A 41 6.63 -5.53 9.46
CA LYS A 41 7.14 -5.61 10.82
C LYS A 41 8.45 -4.83 10.90
N GLY A 42 8.58 -3.98 11.92
CA GLY A 42 9.79 -3.20 12.13
C GLY A 42 9.66 -1.76 11.66
N GLY A 43 10.78 -1.05 11.66
CA GLY A 43 10.86 0.36 11.30
C GLY A 43 11.23 0.59 9.85
N GLU A 44 11.79 1.77 9.57
CA GLU A 44 12.10 2.23 8.22
C GLU A 44 12.98 1.25 7.44
N GLU A 45 14.00 0.70 8.08
CA GLU A 45 14.97 -0.18 7.41
C GLU A 45 14.38 -1.50 6.95
N GLN A 46 13.22 -1.88 7.48
CA GLN A 46 12.53 -3.12 7.16
C GLN A 46 11.41 -2.93 6.14
N THR A 47 11.26 -1.74 5.58
CA THR A 47 10.21 -1.51 4.59
C THR A 47 10.60 -2.04 3.21
N PRO A 48 9.65 -2.63 2.47
CA PRO A 48 9.93 -3.07 1.12
C PRO A 48 10.02 -1.90 0.15
N ASN A 49 10.58 -2.17 -1.01
CA ASN A 49 10.54 -1.24 -2.15
C ASN A 49 9.68 -1.85 -3.25
N MET A 50 9.24 -1.01 -4.17
CA MET A 50 8.47 -1.47 -5.32
C MET A 50 9.31 -1.29 -6.58
N ASP A 51 9.46 -2.37 -7.36
CA ASP A 51 10.18 -2.30 -8.62
C ASP A 51 9.25 -1.80 -9.75
N ALA A 52 9.83 -1.69 -10.94
CA ALA A 52 9.12 -1.16 -12.11
C ALA A 52 7.96 -2.05 -12.57
N SER A 53 7.96 -3.32 -12.18
CA SER A 53 6.88 -4.26 -12.49
C SER A 53 5.79 -4.29 -11.42
N GLY A 54 5.93 -3.50 -10.36
CA GLY A 54 4.99 -3.47 -9.26
C GLY A 54 5.19 -4.55 -8.22
N ASN A 55 6.33 -5.23 -8.24
CA ASN A 55 6.65 -6.25 -7.26
C ASN A 55 7.33 -5.62 -6.04
N TRP A 56 7.02 -6.17 -4.89
CA TRP A 56 7.68 -5.78 -3.65
C TRP A 56 9.04 -6.46 -3.56
N THR A 57 10.06 -5.66 -3.36
CA THR A 57 11.44 -6.13 -3.18
C THR A 57 11.88 -5.87 -1.76
N GLU A 58 12.90 -6.59 -1.28
CA GLU A 58 13.37 -6.46 0.10
C GLU A 58 12.23 -6.67 1.11
N ASN A 59 11.42 -7.69 0.84
CA ASN A 59 10.13 -7.85 1.51
C ASN A 59 10.12 -8.88 2.65
N THR A 60 11.28 -9.17 3.24
CA THR A 60 11.42 -10.19 4.29
C THR A 60 10.49 -9.95 5.48
N ASN A 61 10.24 -8.68 5.80
CA ASN A 61 9.39 -8.29 6.93
C ASN A 61 7.98 -7.89 6.52
N LEU A 62 7.61 -8.10 5.26
CA LEU A 62 6.29 -7.75 4.75
C LEU A 62 5.23 -8.67 5.36
N LEU A 63 4.23 -8.08 6.00
CA LEU A 63 3.11 -8.80 6.61
C LEU A 63 1.93 -8.89 5.66
N LYS A 64 1.53 -7.78 5.10
CA LYS A 64 0.40 -7.67 4.18
C LYS A 64 0.69 -6.57 3.16
N SER A 65 0.08 -6.71 2.00
CA SER A 65 0.13 -5.69 0.96
C SER A 65 -1.14 -5.72 0.12
N VAL A 66 -1.40 -4.63 -0.58
CA VAL A 66 -2.46 -4.57 -1.58
C VAL A 66 -1.94 -3.81 -2.79
N ASP A 67 -2.24 -4.33 -3.97
CA ASP A 67 -1.94 -3.68 -5.24
C ASP A 67 -3.18 -2.87 -5.65
N PHE A 68 -3.00 -1.57 -5.88
CA PHE A 68 -4.10 -0.70 -6.29
C PHE A 68 -4.47 -0.88 -7.76
N TYR A 69 -3.55 -1.43 -8.57
CA TYR A 69 -3.80 -1.76 -9.96
C TYR A 69 -3.88 -3.27 -10.12
N LYS A 70 -5.08 -3.81 -10.01
CA LYS A 70 -5.27 -5.26 -10.12
C LYS A 70 -4.92 -5.76 -11.51
N LEU A 71 -4.25 -6.89 -11.55
CA LEU A 71 -3.89 -7.54 -12.80
C LEU A 71 -5.15 -7.90 -13.60
N GLY A 72 -5.14 -7.55 -14.88
CA GLY A 72 -6.24 -7.88 -15.81
C GLY A 72 -7.40 -6.91 -15.80
N GLU A 73 -7.45 -5.97 -14.89
CA GLU A 73 -8.46 -4.91 -14.93
C GLU A 73 -8.05 -3.84 -15.95
N THR A 74 -9.04 -3.34 -16.67
CA THR A 74 -8.86 -2.25 -17.62
C THR A 74 -9.51 -0.99 -17.08
N TYR A 75 -8.77 0.10 -17.10
CA TYR A 75 -9.24 1.39 -16.61
C TYR A 75 -9.23 2.40 -17.76
N ASN A 76 -10.36 3.00 -18.02
CA ASN A 76 -10.49 4.03 -19.06
C ASN A 76 -10.37 5.45 -18.51
N GLU A 77 -10.47 5.59 -17.22
CA GLU A 77 -10.39 6.86 -16.51
C GLU A 77 -9.78 6.67 -15.13
N ASN A 78 -9.50 7.76 -14.44
CA ASN A 78 -8.96 7.67 -13.10
C ASN A 78 -9.95 6.99 -12.14
N TYR A 79 -9.42 6.15 -11.26
CA TYR A 79 -10.18 5.65 -10.14
C TYR A 79 -10.57 6.80 -9.23
N LYS A 80 -11.79 6.75 -8.73
CA LYS A 80 -12.28 7.65 -7.69
C LYS A 80 -13.06 6.85 -6.67
N ASP A 81 -12.88 7.20 -5.41
CA ASP A 81 -13.66 6.63 -4.30
C ASP A 81 -13.64 5.11 -4.25
N ARG A 82 -12.45 4.53 -4.38
CA ARG A 82 -12.26 3.08 -4.29
C ARG A 82 -11.82 2.69 -2.89
N ARG A 83 -12.34 1.56 -2.44
CA ARG A 83 -12.00 1.01 -1.13
C ARG A 83 -11.29 -0.33 -1.28
N PHE A 84 -10.21 -0.48 -0.54
CA PHE A 84 -9.47 -1.73 -0.43
C PHE A 84 -9.51 -2.18 1.02
N VAL A 85 -9.64 -3.49 1.23
CA VAL A 85 -9.68 -4.07 2.58
C VAL A 85 -8.62 -5.15 2.66
N ILE A 86 -7.78 -5.07 3.68
CA ILE A 86 -6.85 -6.13 4.06
C ILE A 86 -7.43 -6.79 5.29
N GLU A 87 -7.77 -8.06 5.17
CA GLU A 87 -8.36 -8.80 6.28
C GLU A 87 -7.29 -9.56 7.06
N ASN A 88 -7.51 -9.68 8.38
CA ASN A 88 -6.73 -10.55 9.24
C ASN A 88 -5.24 -10.22 9.29
N LEU A 89 -4.92 -8.93 9.44
CA LEU A 89 -3.56 -8.54 9.78
C LEU A 89 -3.29 -8.98 11.20
N THR A 90 -2.37 -9.92 11.37
CA THR A 90 -2.01 -10.45 12.69
C THR A 90 -0.76 -9.77 13.19
N ILE A 91 -0.87 -9.09 14.33
CA ILE A 91 0.25 -8.53 15.07
C ILE A 91 0.48 -9.42 16.27
N ASP A 92 1.53 -10.24 16.21
CA ASP A 92 1.86 -11.21 17.25
C ASP A 92 3.21 -10.93 17.91
N TYR A 93 3.67 -9.70 17.84
CA TYR A 93 4.97 -9.27 18.35
C TYR A 93 4.82 -7.90 19.03
N GLU A 94 5.79 -7.56 19.84
CA GLU A 94 5.94 -6.21 20.38
C GLU A 94 6.92 -5.44 19.51
N GLY A 95 6.68 -4.14 19.37
CA GLY A 95 7.56 -3.27 18.63
C GLY A 95 6.88 -2.57 17.48
N GLU A 96 7.71 -2.03 16.59
CA GLU A 96 7.24 -1.16 15.51
C GLU A 96 6.60 -1.95 14.36
N THR A 97 5.56 -1.34 13.80
CA THR A 97 4.93 -1.77 12.54
C THR A 97 4.90 -0.56 11.62
N THR A 98 5.35 -0.73 10.39
CA THR A 98 5.37 0.36 9.41
C THR A 98 4.29 0.12 8.37
N LEU A 99 3.52 1.16 8.10
CA LEU A 99 2.47 1.15 7.11
C LEU A 99 2.75 2.26 6.10
N GLY A 100 2.73 1.94 4.82
CA GLY A 100 3.07 2.93 3.82
C GLY A 100 2.61 2.60 2.42
N PHE A 101 2.93 3.51 1.52
CA PHE A 101 2.61 3.41 0.11
C PHE A 101 3.88 3.46 -0.71
N ALA A 102 3.90 2.70 -1.79
CA ALA A 102 4.94 2.81 -2.79
C ALA A 102 4.30 3.00 -4.17
N VAL A 103 4.95 3.78 -5.00
CA VAL A 103 4.52 4.04 -6.36
C VAL A 103 5.70 3.88 -7.31
N HIS A 104 5.40 3.43 -8.53
CA HIS A 104 6.36 3.42 -9.62
C HIS A 104 5.62 3.82 -10.90
N PHE A 105 5.69 5.11 -11.21
CA PHE A 105 5.04 5.70 -12.38
C PHE A 105 6.11 6.19 -13.35
N ASP A 106 5.87 5.99 -14.66
CA ASP A 106 6.78 6.50 -15.68
C ASP A 106 6.69 8.02 -15.84
N SER A 107 5.63 8.62 -15.36
CA SER A 107 5.45 10.07 -15.34
C SER A 107 4.70 10.49 -14.10
N ASN A 108 4.58 11.80 -13.88
CA ASN A 108 3.85 12.29 -12.71
C ASN A 108 2.38 11.91 -12.80
N ARG A 109 1.88 11.25 -11.76
CA ARG A 109 0.49 10.80 -11.65
C ARG A 109 -0.03 11.13 -10.25
N ALA A 110 -1.35 11.16 -10.14
CA ALA A 110 -1.98 11.37 -8.86
C ALA A 110 -2.26 10.05 -8.15
N LEU A 111 -1.90 10.00 -6.89
CA LEU A 111 -2.39 9.01 -5.94
C LEU A 111 -2.86 9.79 -4.73
N LYS A 112 -4.14 9.72 -4.44
CA LYS A 112 -4.73 10.41 -3.29
C LYS A 112 -5.43 9.40 -2.40
N ILE A 113 -5.00 9.34 -1.16
CA ILE A 113 -5.58 8.47 -0.14
C ILE A 113 -6.42 9.35 0.77
N SER A 114 -7.70 9.03 0.91
CA SER A 114 -8.58 9.81 1.79
C SER A 114 -8.55 9.32 3.23
N SER A 115 -8.41 8.03 3.46
CA SER A 115 -8.29 7.51 4.82
C SER A 115 -7.70 6.11 4.85
N ILE A 116 -7.09 5.79 5.99
CA ILE A 116 -6.67 4.44 6.35
C ILE A 116 -7.17 4.19 7.75
N LYS A 117 -7.86 3.07 7.94
CA LYS A 117 -8.36 2.66 9.26
C LYS A 117 -7.84 1.29 9.60
N VAL A 118 -7.29 1.15 10.79
CA VAL A 118 -6.84 -0.12 11.35
C VAL A 118 -7.81 -0.49 12.44
N LEU A 119 -8.62 -1.52 12.20
CA LEU A 119 -9.75 -1.87 13.03
C LEU A 119 -9.50 -3.19 13.73
N LEU A 120 -9.52 -3.19 15.06
CA LEU A 120 -9.38 -4.40 15.86
C LEU A 120 -10.60 -5.31 15.65
N LYS A 121 -10.33 -6.56 15.40
CA LYS A 121 -11.37 -7.58 15.23
C LYS A 121 -11.80 -8.18 16.56
#